data_65f588436c5e47b4b3d17019bf854106
#
_entry.id   65f588436c5e47b4b3d17019bf854106
#
_cell.length_a   1.000
_cell.length_b   1.000
_cell.length_c   1.000
_cell.angle_alpha   90.00
_cell.angle_beta   90.00
_cell.angle_gamma   90.00
#
_symmetry.space_group_name_H-M   'P 1'
#
loop_
_entity.id
_entity.type
_entity.pdbx_description
1 polymer ?
#
loop_
_entity_poly.entity_id
_entity_poly.type
_entity_poly.pdbx_seq_one_letter_code
_entity_poly.pdbx_strand_id
1 'polypeptide(L)'
;MILTRKQEEGLKIVLDKHKKGDKYAVIAGYAGTGKSTLVKFIISALNVSPEKVAYATYTGKAAEVLRKKGNPGACTLHHLLYEHYPKASGGFGRRIRKELDYTVVVVDEVSMVPKSMVDLLMTHHIFIIFLGDPF
;
A
#
# COMPACT_ATOMS: atom_id res chain seq x y z
N MET A 1 -6.28 -22.08 4.85
CA MET A 1 -6.97 -21.57 3.64
C MET A 1 -6.11 -21.82 2.42
N ILE A 2 -6.71 -22.31 1.37
CA ILE A 2 -6.00 -22.64 0.13
C ILE A 2 -6.17 -21.49 -0.86
N LEU A 3 -5.08 -21.05 -1.47
CA LEU A 3 -5.13 -20.04 -2.51
C LEU A 3 -5.71 -20.61 -3.80
N THR A 4 -6.46 -19.80 -4.52
CA THR A 4 -6.88 -20.13 -5.87
C THR A 4 -5.66 -20.08 -6.79
N ARG A 5 -5.81 -20.68 -8.00
CA ARG A 5 -4.75 -20.65 -9.00
C ARG A 5 -4.31 -19.23 -9.37
N LYS A 6 -5.28 -18.31 -9.54
CA LYS A 6 -4.99 -16.91 -9.83
C LYS A 6 -4.25 -16.24 -8.67
N GLN A 7 -4.64 -16.55 -7.44
CA GLN A 7 -3.96 -16.00 -6.26
C GLN A 7 -2.52 -16.52 -6.15
N GLU A 8 -2.30 -17.80 -6.45
CA GLU A 8 -0.95 -18.37 -6.48
C GLU A 8 -0.08 -17.71 -7.54
N GLU A 9 -0.63 -17.46 -8.73
CA GLU A 9 0.08 -16.76 -9.79
C GLU A 9 0.45 -15.33 -9.37
N GLY A 10 -0.48 -14.60 -8.75
CA GLY A 10 -0.24 -13.27 -8.23
C GLY A 10 0.85 -13.26 -7.15
N LEU A 11 0.80 -14.21 -6.24
CA LEU A 11 1.82 -14.37 -5.20
C LEU A 11 3.20 -14.58 -5.81
N LYS A 12 3.31 -15.47 -6.79
CA LYS A 12 4.56 -15.75 -7.49
C LYS A 12 5.13 -14.51 -8.16
N ILE A 13 4.29 -13.76 -8.85
CA ILE A 13 4.70 -12.52 -9.55
C ILE A 13 5.29 -11.53 -8.55
N VAL A 14 4.61 -11.30 -7.44
CA VAL A 14 5.07 -10.34 -6.43
C VAL A 14 6.38 -10.77 -5.80
N LEU A 15 6.48 -12.03 -5.42
CA LEU A 15 7.70 -12.55 -4.81
C LEU A 15 8.89 -12.49 -5.77
N ASP A 16 8.67 -12.80 -7.03
CA ASP A 16 9.70 -12.74 -8.05
C ASP A 16 10.20 -11.30 -8.27
N LYS A 17 9.29 -10.35 -8.37
CA LYS A 17 9.64 -8.92 -8.50
C LYS A 17 10.41 -8.41 -7.30
N HIS A 18 9.99 -8.77 -6.10
CA HIS A 18 10.69 -8.39 -4.88
C HIS A 18 12.10 -8.96 -4.86
N LYS A 19 12.25 -10.22 -5.23
CA LYS A 19 13.55 -10.91 -5.27
C LYS A 19 14.51 -10.27 -6.27
N LYS A 20 13.98 -9.80 -7.41
CA LYS A 20 14.78 -9.12 -8.45
C LYS A 20 15.18 -7.70 -8.08
N GLY A 21 14.65 -7.17 -6.99
CA GLY A 21 14.90 -5.79 -6.59
C GLY A 21 14.04 -4.76 -7.30
N ASP A 22 12.94 -5.18 -7.93
CA ASP A 22 11.98 -4.25 -8.54
C ASP A 22 11.35 -3.38 -7.45
N LYS A 23 11.00 -2.15 -7.80
CA LYS A 23 10.43 -1.20 -6.84
C LYS A 23 8.98 -1.49 -6.49
N TYR A 24 8.24 -2.13 -7.38
CA TYR A 24 6.81 -2.36 -7.17
C TYR A 24 6.32 -3.59 -7.92
N ALA A 25 5.13 -4.04 -7.53
CA ALA A 25 4.37 -5.05 -8.24
C ALA A 25 2.91 -4.60 -8.31
N VAL A 26 2.20 -5.00 -9.35
CA VAL A 26 0.77 -4.71 -9.53
C VAL A 26 0.00 -6.02 -9.54
N ILE A 27 -1.05 -6.07 -8.73
CA ILE A 27 -1.98 -7.20 -8.72
C ILE A 27 -3.32 -6.69 -9.25
N ALA A 28 -3.64 -7.04 -10.48
CA ALA A 28 -4.85 -6.60 -11.15
C ALA A 28 -5.89 -7.73 -11.20
N GLY A 29 -7.13 -7.38 -11.48
CA GLY A 29 -8.18 -8.34 -11.77
C GLY A 29 -8.78 -9.08 -10.57
N TYR A 30 -8.45 -8.66 -9.36
CA TYR A 30 -9.02 -9.25 -8.15
C TYR A 30 -10.11 -8.34 -7.60
N ALA A 31 -11.30 -8.88 -7.45
CA ALA A 31 -12.43 -8.16 -6.88
C ALA A 31 -12.84 -8.81 -5.55
N GLY A 32 -13.36 -7.98 -4.63
CA GLY A 32 -13.92 -8.46 -3.38
C GLY A 32 -12.87 -8.99 -2.39
N THR A 33 -13.17 -10.12 -1.77
CA THR A 33 -12.41 -10.66 -0.64
C THR A 33 -11.07 -11.30 -1.01
N GLY A 34 -10.87 -11.64 -2.28
CA GLY A 34 -9.66 -12.33 -2.73
C GLY A 34 -8.39 -11.52 -2.55
N LYS A 35 -8.46 -10.20 -2.68
CA LYS A 35 -7.30 -9.31 -2.52
C LYS A 35 -6.74 -9.34 -1.11
N SER A 36 -7.59 -9.22 -0.10
CA SER A 36 -7.16 -9.21 1.30
C SER A 36 -6.45 -10.48 1.70
N THR A 37 -6.99 -11.62 1.27
CA THR A 37 -6.37 -12.92 1.53
C THR A 37 -4.99 -13.02 0.88
N LEU A 38 -4.91 -12.62 -0.39
CA LEU A 38 -3.66 -12.67 -1.14
C LEU A 38 -2.59 -11.80 -0.50
N VAL A 39 -2.94 -10.58 -0.07
CA VAL A 39 -1.99 -9.67 0.58
C VAL A 39 -1.43 -10.29 1.84
N LYS A 40 -2.24 -10.93 2.65
CA LYS A 40 -1.76 -11.60 3.87
C LYS A 40 -0.73 -12.69 3.56
N PHE A 41 -0.97 -13.48 2.52
CA PHE A 41 -0.02 -14.49 2.09
C PHE A 41 1.28 -13.87 1.57
N ILE A 42 1.19 -12.77 0.82
CA ILE A 42 2.36 -12.07 0.31
C ILE A 42 3.22 -11.54 1.46
N ILE A 43 2.62 -10.85 2.41
CA ILE A 43 3.34 -10.28 3.55
C ILE A 43 4.03 -11.38 4.36
N SER A 44 3.33 -12.49 4.59
CA SER A 44 3.90 -13.64 5.28
C SER A 44 5.09 -14.22 4.50
N ALA A 45 4.95 -14.37 3.19
CA ALA A 45 6.00 -14.93 2.35
C ALA A 45 7.23 -14.01 2.23
N LEU A 46 7.02 -12.69 2.27
CA LEU A 46 8.11 -11.72 2.27
C LEU A 46 8.84 -11.65 3.61
N ASN A 47 8.27 -12.28 4.64
CA ASN A 47 8.84 -12.30 5.99
C ASN A 47 9.04 -10.90 6.58
N VAL A 48 8.05 -10.03 6.36
CA VAL A 48 8.06 -8.66 6.86
C VAL A 48 7.17 -8.57 8.10
N SER A 49 7.65 -7.90 9.14
CA SER A 49 6.85 -7.68 10.36
C SER A 49 5.63 -6.83 10.05
N PRO A 50 4.46 -7.14 10.63
CA PRO A 50 3.23 -6.39 10.36
C PRO A 50 3.34 -4.88 10.58
N GLU A 51 4.10 -4.44 11.58
CA GLU A 51 4.29 -3.03 11.88
C GLU A 51 5.15 -2.30 10.82
N LYS A 52 5.83 -3.05 9.95
CA LYS A 52 6.61 -2.49 8.85
C LYS A 52 5.85 -2.48 7.53
N VAL A 53 4.57 -2.82 7.56
CA VAL A 53 3.70 -2.80 6.39
C VAL A 53 2.66 -1.70 6.57
N ALA A 54 2.60 -0.77 5.62
CA ALA A 54 1.53 0.22 5.57
C ALA A 54 0.47 -0.23 4.56
N TYR A 55 -0.79 -0.04 4.90
CA TYR A 55 -1.91 -0.30 4.00
C TYR A 55 -2.61 1.02 3.75
N ALA A 56 -2.57 1.51 2.51
CA ALA A 56 -3.03 2.84 2.17
C ALA A 56 -4.07 2.85 1.04
N THR A 57 -4.96 3.83 1.11
CA THR A 57 -5.95 4.09 0.07
C THR A 57 -5.94 5.56 -0.28
N TYR A 58 -6.59 5.92 -1.39
CA TYR A 58 -6.67 7.32 -1.77
C TYR A 58 -7.68 8.11 -0.92
N THR A 59 -8.82 7.51 -0.57
CA THR A 59 -9.90 8.20 0.14
C THR A 59 -10.00 7.79 1.61
N GLY A 60 -10.42 8.73 2.46
CA GLY A 60 -10.65 8.46 3.87
C GLY A 60 -11.71 7.41 4.11
N LYS A 61 -12.76 7.39 3.27
CA LYS A 61 -13.85 6.41 3.38
C LYS A 61 -13.33 4.99 3.11
N ALA A 62 -12.50 4.81 2.08
CA ALA A 62 -11.92 3.51 1.78
C ALA A 62 -10.98 3.05 2.91
N ALA A 63 -10.20 3.96 3.49
CA ALA A 63 -9.36 3.63 4.63
C ALA A 63 -10.18 3.17 5.84
N GLU A 64 -11.30 3.84 6.09
CA GLU A 64 -12.21 3.45 7.17
C GLU A 64 -12.76 2.04 6.96
N VAL A 65 -13.16 1.72 5.74
CA VAL A 65 -13.65 0.37 5.41
C VAL A 65 -12.57 -0.68 5.66
N LEU A 66 -11.33 -0.42 5.27
CA LEU A 66 -10.21 -1.33 5.52
C LEU A 66 -9.96 -1.52 7.03
N ARG A 67 -10.02 -0.45 7.81
CA ARG A 67 -9.84 -0.55 9.26
C ARG A 67 -10.90 -1.46 9.88
N LYS A 68 -12.15 -1.34 9.42
CA LYS A 68 -13.26 -2.18 9.92
C LYS A 68 -13.13 -3.64 9.48
N LYS A 69 -12.42 -3.90 8.39
CA LYS A 69 -12.22 -5.27 7.88
C LYS A 69 -10.99 -5.97 8.44
N GLY A 70 -10.42 -5.47 9.52
CA GLY A 70 -9.29 -6.12 10.18
C GLY A 70 -7.92 -5.54 9.85
N ASN A 71 -7.89 -4.32 9.30
CA ASN A 71 -6.65 -3.61 9.03
C ASN A 71 -6.63 -2.30 9.83
N PRO A 72 -6.45 -2.35 11.16
CA PRO A 72 -6.61 -1.19 12.03
C PRO A 72 -5.64 -0.04 11.73
N GLY A 73 -4.51 -0.34 11.13
CA GLY A 73 -3.53 0.67 10.73
C GLY A 73 -3.72 1.26 9.34
N ALA A 74 -4.79 0.87 8.64
CA ALA A 74 -5.03 1.41 7.29
C ALA A 74 -5.22 2.93 7.33
N CYS A 75 -4.63 3.62 6.37
CA CYS A 75 -4.64 5.08 6.31
C CYS A 75 -4.79 5.56 4.87
N THR A 76 -4.93 6.87 4.70
CA THR A 76 -4.91 7.47 3.36
C THR A 76 -3.47 7.67 2.89
N LEU A 77 -3.28 7.76 1.58
CA LEU A 77 -1.97 8.11 1.02
C LEU A 77 -1.52 9.49 1.46
N HIS A 78 -2.45 10.43 1.62
CA HIS A 78 -2.12 11.76 2.15
C HIS A 78 -1.51 11.66 3.55
N HIS A 79 -2.12 10.88 4.43
CA HIS A 79 -1.60 10.68 5.78
C HIS A 79 -0.23 10.00 5.76
N LEU A 80 -0.04 9.06 4.84
CA LEU A 80 1.22 8.32 4.71
C LEU A 80 2.35 9.21 4.20
N LEU A 81 2.09 10.04 3.20
CA LEU A 81 3.11 10.81 2.48
C LEU A 81 3.38 12.18 3.07
N TYR A 82 2.45 12.75 3.80
CA TYR A 82 2.56 14.11 4.33
C TYR A 82 2.46 14.12 5.84
N GLU A 83 3.13 15.08 6.44
CA GLU A 83 3.02 15.36 7.88
C GLU A 83 2.59 16.79 8.10
N HIS A 84 1.92 17.04 9.22
CA HIS A 84 1.54 18.39 9.65
C HIS A 84 2.58 18.92 10.61
N TYR A 85 2.84 20.22 10.57
CA TYR A 85 3.75 20.88 11.48
C TYR A 85 3.15 22.21 11.94
N PRO A 86 3.44 22.66 13.17
CA PRO A 86 2.95 23.95 13.64
C PRO A 86 3.68 25.09 12.95
N LYS A 87 2.93 26.10 12.51
CA LYS A 87 3.51 27.31 11.90
C LYS A 87 3.74 28.38 12.97
N ALA A 88 4.82 29.17 12.82
CA ALA A 88 5.09 30.30 13.70
C ALA A 88 3.97 31.35 13.66
N SER A 89 3.30 31.49 12.54
CA SER A 89 2.16 32.42 12.35
C SER A 89 0.84 31.90 12.91
N GLY A 90 0.80 30.69 13.46
CA GLY A 90 -0.41 30.02 13.94
C GLY A 90 -0.93 29.02 12.95
N GLY A 91 -1.71 28.04 13.46
CA GLY A 91 -2.23 26.95 12.64
C GLY A 91 -1.16 25.95 12.27
N PHE A 92 -1.49 25.07 11.30
CA PHE A 92 -0.62 23.97 10.87
C PHE A 92 -0.32 24.07 9.38
N GLY A 93 0.92 23.76 9.00
CA GLY A 93 1.32 23.54 7.62
C GLY A 93 1.39 22.07 7.32
N ARG A 94 1.54 21.72 6.04
CA ARG A 94 1.70 20.36 5.56
C ARG A 94 2.98 20.28 4.74
N ARG A 95 3.75 19.23 4.98
CA ARG A 95 4.98 18.99 4.22
C ARG A 95 5.11 17.50 3.90
N ILE A 96 5.87 17.20 2.86
CA ILE A 96 6.16 15.83 2.46
C ILE A 96 7.08 15.19 3.50
N ARG A 97 6.75 13.97 3.93
CA ARG A 97 7.63 13.21 4.81
C ARG A 97 8.90 12.84 4.08
N LYS A 98 10.04 13.05 4.69
CA LYS A 98 11.33 12.70 4.10
C LYS A 98 11.54 11.19 4.06
N GLU A 99 11.08 10.50 5.08
CA GLU A 99 11.24 9.06 5.23
C GLU A 99 9.94 8.42 5.69
N LEU A 100 9.71 7.20 5.25
CA LEU A 100 8.62 6.35 5.70
C LEU A 100 9.22 5.17 6.45
N ASP A 101 8.71 4.91 7.65
CA ASP A 101 9.20 3.82 8.51
C ASP A 101 8.49 2.51 8.19
N TYR A 102 8.49 2.16 6.90
CA TYR A 102 7.87 0.93 6.41
C TYR A 102 8.78 0.24 5.42
N THR A 103 8.70 -1.08 5.38
CA THR A 103 9.43 -1.90 4.41
C THR A 103 8.58 -2.16 3.16
N VAL A 104 7.27 -2.30 3.36
CA VAL A 104 6.31 -2.57 2.29
C VAL A 104 5.11 -1.63 2.45
N VAL A 105 4.65 -1.08 1.34
CA VAL A 105 3.40 -0.30 1.30
C VAL A 105 2.46 -0.97 0.32
N VAL A 106 1.25 -1.28 0.79
CA VAL A 106 0.18 -1.82 -0.05
C VAL A 106 -0.78 -0.69 -0.36
N VAL A 107 -1.01 -0.43 -1.64
CA VAL A 107 -1.92 0.62 -2.10
C VAL A 107 -3.13 -0.03 -2.77
N ASP A 108 -4.30 0.13 -2.15
CA ASP A 108 -5.55 -0.42 -2.70
C ASP A 108 -6.21 0.60 -3.65
N GLU A 109 -6.97 0.08 -4.60
CA GLU A 109 -7.70 0.90 -5.58
C GLU A 109 -6.78 1.86 -6.34
N VAL A 110 -5.72 1.34 -6.91
CA VAL A 110 -4.67 2.15 -7.55
C VAL A 110 -5.21 3.06 -8.66
N SER A 111 -6.29 2.65 -9.35
CA SER A 111 -6.89 3.47 -10.40
C SER A 111 -7.43 4.82 -9.90
N MET A 112 -7.71 4.91 -8.60
CA MET A 112 -8.19 6.15 -7.97
C MET A 112 -7.06 7.12 -7.62
N VAL A 113 -5.81 6.68 -7.67
CA VAL A 113 -4.66 7.46 -7.20
C VAL A 113 -4.10 8.32 -8.33
N PRO A 114 -3.99 9.65 -8.12
CA PRO A 114 -3.34 10.51 -9.11
C PRO A 114 -1.89 10.10 -9.37
N LYS A 115 -1.45 10.24 -10.60
CA LYS A 115 -0.09 9.89 -11.00
C LYS A 115 0.96 10.62 -10.15
N SER A 116 0.70 11.88 -9.81
CA SER A 116 1.63 12.67 -8.98
C SER A 116 1.87 12.03 -7.61
N MET A 117 0.85 11.43 -7.01
CA MET A 117 1.00 10.73 -5.73
C MET A 117 1.75 9.41 -5.90
N VAL A 118 1.48 8.69 -6.98
CA VAL A 118 2.22 7.46 -7.29
C VAL A 118 3.71 7.79 -7.45
N ASP A 119 4.02 8.83 -8.22
CA ASP A 119 5.41 9.25 -8.45
C ASP A 119 6.08 9.64 -7.13
N LEU A 120 5.37 10.36 -6.26
CA LEU A 120 5.90 10.75 -4.96
C LEU A 120 6.20 9.52 -4.10
N LEU A 121 5.27 8.56 -4.06
CA LEU A 121 5.45 7.31 -3.32
C LEU A 121 6.66 6.54 -3.85
N MET A 122 6.86 6.52 -5.15
CA MET A 122 7.98 5.83 -5.79
C MET A 122 9.35 6.45 -5.50
N THR A 123 9.40 7.68 -4.98
CA THR A 123 10.68 8.28 -4.57
C THR A 123 11.25 7.65 -3.30
N HIS A 124 10.43 6.97 -2.52
CA HIS A 124 10.88 6.28 -1.32
C HIS A 124 11.46 4.91 -1.67
N HIS A 125 12.44 4.46 -0.92
CA HIS A 125 13.08 3.14 -1.12
C HIS A 125 12.30 2.06 -0.38
N ILE A 126 11.08 1.80 -0.85
CA ILE A 126 10.14 0.87 -0.25
C ILE A 126 9.55 0.02 -1.36
N PHE A 127 9.31 -1.26 -1.09
CA PHE A 127 8.61 -2.12 -2.04
C PHE A 127 7.11 -1.81 -1.98
N ILE A 128 6.50 -1.53 -3.12
CA ILE A 128 5.10 -1.11 -3.19
C ILE A 128 4.28 -2.16 -3.92
N ILE A 129 3.16 -2.56 -3.33
CA ILE A 129 2.22 -3.50 -3.94
C ILE A 129 0.95 -2.72 -4.30
N PHE A 130 0.69 -2.54 -5.57
CA PHE A 130 -0.51 -1.88 -6.06
C PHE A 130 -1.60 -2.92 -6.32
N LEU A 131 -2.78 -2.68 -5.77
CA LEU A 131 -3.95 -3.55 -5.96
C LEU A 131 -4.99 -2.85 -6.82
N GLY A 132 -5.67 -3.63 -7.65
CA GLY A 132 -6.73 -3.14 -8.51
C GLY A 132 -6.27 -2.92 -9.93
N ASP A 133 -7.21 -2.60 -10.81
CA ASP A 133 -6.89 -2.31 -12.19
C ASP A 133 -6.22 -0.94 -12.28
N PRO A 134 -5.06 -0.82 -12.94
CA PRO A 134 -4.36 0.47 -13.03
C PRO A 134 -5.05 1.47 -13.95
N PHE A 135 -6.00 1.02 -14.76
CA PHE A 135 -6.72 1.88 -15.70
C PHE A 135 -8.19 1.56 -15.73
#